data_537eb759d71224529d666b783024c82c
#
_entry.id   537eb759d71224529d666b783024c82c
#
_cell.length_a   1.000
_cell.length_b   1.000
_cell.length_c   1.000
_cell.angle_alpha   90.00
_cell.angle_beta   90.00
_cell.angle_gamma   90.00
#
_symmetry.space_group_name_H-M   'P 1'
#
loop_
_entity.id
_entity.type
_entity.pdbx_description
1 polymer ?
#
loop_
_entity_poly.entity_id
_entity_poly.type
_entity_poly.pdbx_seq_one_letter_code
_entity_poly.pdbx_strand_id
1 'polypeptide(L)'
;MEKKKKKITYWSKTTLLNRGWTEKSINEILPPPKLVKNPHYKCSYPMQLWEAQIVSYRERTNRFKKYAEKKAKRQEASRKAIATKTEKTIALLPNFSLEVERVSLEDLRQWTLNAKWYWYMDTEQYERADSVDFADEETILRWEINFIRHNLSNYDDELEKLYGKVGKDIVYSKYRNQLMNKIFEVYPELKEKCEEFEQKKDLVV
;
A
#
# COMPACT_ATOMS: atom_id res chain seq x y z
N MET A 1 21.02 55.20 4.11
CA MET A 1 19.90 54.20 4.21
C MET A 1 20.26 52.98 3.41
N GLU A 2 20.74 51.91 4.03
CA GLU A 2 21.04 50.64 3.34
C GLU A 2 19.73 49.95 2.93
N LYS A 3 19.54 49.79 1.63
CA LYS A 3 18.42 49.00 1.09
C LYS A 3 18.62 47.53 1.50
N LYS A 4 17.87 47.05 2.47
CA LYS A 4 17.81 45.57 2.78
C LYS A 4 17.57 44.78 1.50
N LYS A 5 18.58 44.04 1.02
CA LYS A 5 18.44 43.13 -0.12
C LYS A 5 17.32 42.13 0.18
N LYS A 6 16.21 42.23 -0.57
CA LYS A 6 15.10 41.24 -0.45
C LYS A 6 15.68 39.85 -0.76
N LYS A 7 15.54 38.94 0.19
CA LYS A 7 15.96 37.52 0.04
C LYS A 7 15.12 36.87 -1.06
N ILE A 8 15.75 36.49 -2.18
CA ILE A 8 15.06 35.85 -3.31
C ILE A 8 14.72 34.40 -2.88
N THR A 9 13.44 34.06 -2.91
CA THR A 9 12.95 32.69 -2.64
C THR A 9 12.91 31.92 -3.93
N TYR A 10 13.37 30.67 -3.91
CA TYR A 10 13.37 29.77 -5.05
C TYR A 10 12.48 28.56 -4.78
N TRP A 11 11.81 28.05 -5.82
CA TRP A 11 11.01 26.83 -5.77
C TRP A 11 11.62 25.75 -6.67
N SER A 12 11.61 24.51 -6.17
CA SER A 12 12.08 23.33 -6.91
C SER A 12 11.03 22.83 -7.89
N LYS A 13 11.43 21.97 -8.83
CA LYS A 13 10.51 21.29 -9.76
C LYS A 13 9.40 20.56 -9.02
N THR A 14 9.72 19.86 -7.93
CA THR A 14 8.72 19.17 -7.09
C THR A 14 7.70 20.13 -6.50
N THR A 15 8.16 21.29 -6.00
CA THR A 15 7.28 22.34 -5.50
C THR A 15 6.32 22.84 -6.58
N LEU A 16 6.82 23.06 -7.80
CA LEU A 16 5.99 23.48 -8.93
C LEU A 16 4.95 22.42 -9.31
N LEU A 17 5.33 21.15 -9.35
CA LEU A 17 4.39 20.05 -9.64
C LEU A 17 3.27 19.98 -8.61
N ASN A 18 3.59 20.16 -7.32
CA ASN A 18 2.60 20.22 -6.22
C ASN A 18 1.69 21.45 -6.33
N ARG A 19 2.16 22.56 -6.89
CA ARG A 19 1.37 23.77 -7.16
C ARG A 19 0.51 23.69 -8.42
N GLY A 20 0.50 22.55 -9.08
CA GLY A 20 -0.38 22.33 -10.24
C GLY A 20 0.32 22.46 -11.60
N TRP A 21 1.62 22.78 -11.63
CA TRP A 21 2.39 22.78 -12.87
C TRP A 21 2.53 21.35 -13.43
N THR A 22 2.78 21.27 -14.72
CA THR A 22 3.19 20.06 -15.42
C THR A 22 4.56 20.30 -16.03
N GLU A 23 5.32 19.26 -16.32
CA GLU A 23 6.62 19.43 -16.99
C GLU A 23 6.49 20.24 -18.29
N LYS A 24 5.46 19.96 -19.08
CA LYS A 24 5.17 20.70 -20.30
C LYS A 24 4.94 22.19 -20.02
N SER A 25 4.12 22.54 -19.03
CA SER A 25 3.85 23.95 -18.70
C SER A 25 5.06 24.65 -18.12
N ILE A 26 5.91 23.97 -17.35
CA ILE A 26 7.18 24.49 -16.83
C ILE A 26 8.07 24.89 -18.00
N ASN A 27 8.30 23.97 -18.94
CA ASN A 27 9.19 24.21 -20.09
C ASN A 27 8.66 25.29 -21.05
N GLU A 28 7.34 25.43 -21.19
CA GLU A 28 6.75 26.38 -22.14
C GLU A 28 6.50 27.79 -21.57
N ILE A 29 6.36 27.92 -20.25
CA ILE A 29 5.90 29.18 -19.62
C ILE A 29 7.00 29.83 -18.77
N LEU A 30 7.84 29.00 -18.08
CA LEU A 30 8.89 29.52 -17.22
C LEU A 30 10.21 29.71 -17.95
N PRO A 31 11.05 30.66 -17.49
CA PRO A 31 12.42 30.80 -17.99
C PRO A 31 13.26 29.56 -17.63
N PRO A 32 14.44 29.40 -18.23
CA PRO A 32 15.39 28.36 -17.84
C PRO A 32 15.64 28.35 -16.34
N PRO A 33 15.73 27.16 -15.71
CA PRO A 33 15.95 27.05 -14.28
C PRO A 33 17.37 27.45 -13.89
N LYS A 34 17.55 27.97 -12.68
CA LYS A 34 18.85 28.02 -12.03
C LYS A 34 19.24 26.62 -11.57
N LEU A 35 20.38 26.13 -12.04
CA LEU A 35 20.93 24.84 -11.65
C LEU A 35 21.78 24.98 -10.39
N VAL A 36 21.48 24.19 -9.37
CA VAL A 36 22.19 24.18 -8.09
C VAL A 36 22.54 22.74 -7.73
N LYS A 37 23.75 22.52 -7.17
CA LYS A 37 24.15 21.19 -6.69
C LYS A 37 23.16 20.68 -5.66
N ASN A 38 22.75 19.41 -5.77
CA ASN A 38 21.84 18.81 -4.82
C ASN A 38 22.54 18.57 -3.48
N PRO A 39 22.08 19.16 -2.36
CA PRO A 39 22.74 19.02 -1.06
C PRO A 39 22.59 17.62 -0.46
N HIS A 40 21.55 16.86 -0.86
CA HIS A 40 21.25 15.55 -0.30
C HIS A 40 21.96 14.39 -1.02
N TYR A 41 22.40 14.61 -2.25
CA TYR A 41 23.01 13.54 -3.07
C TYR A 41 24.28 14.04 -3.76
N LYS A 42 25.42 13.46 -3.44
CA LYS A 42 26.74 13.88 -3.96
C LYS A 42 26.90 13.68 -5.49
N CYS A 43 26.24 12.68 -6.05
CA CYS A 43 26.38 12.25 -7.46
C CYS A 43 25.08 12.33 -8.26
N SER A 44 24.12 13.18 -7.88
CA SER A 44 22.85 13.31 -8.59
C SER A 44 22.83 14.52 -9.54
N TYR A 45 21.86 14.50 -10.44
CA TYR A 45 21.57 15.64 -11.32
C TYR A 45 21.33 16.92 -10.51
N PRO A 46 21.78 18.09 -11.02
CA PRO A 46 21.60 19.37 -10.34
C PRO A 46 20.10 19.67 -10.12
N MET A 47 19.80 20.28 -8.99
CA MET A 47 18.44 20.75 -8.70
C MET A 47 18.09 21.93 -9.60
N GLN A 48 16.91 21.88 -10.18
CA GLN A 48 16.32 22.94 -10.97
C GLN A 48 15.49 23.85 -10.06
N LEU A 49 15.81 25.15 -10.05
CA LEU A 49 15.19 26.15 -9.19
C LEU A 49 14.66 27.32 -10.01
N TRP A 50 13.47 27.81 -9.69
CA TRP A 50 12.85 29.00 -10.27
C TRP A 50 12.53 30.03 -9.19
N GLU A 51 12.66 31.30 -9.51
CA GLU A 51 12.30 32.39 -8.62
C GLU A 51 10.79 32.37 -8.32
N ALA A 52 10.43 32.33 -7.04
CA ALA A 52 9.04 32.24 -6.60
C ALA A 52 8.19 33.42 -7.12
N GLN A 53 8.77 34.61 -7.27
CA GLN A 53 8.06 35.79 -7.79
C GLN A 53 7.69 35.62 -9.26
N ILE A 54 8.61 35.09 -10.08
CA ILE A 54 8.36 34.85 -11.50
C ILE A 54 7.27 33.78 -11.65
N VAL A 55 7.37 32.69 -10.89
CA VAL A 55 6.36 31.62 -10.93
C VAL A 55 4.99 32.15 -10.53
N SER A 56 4.89 32.88 -9.40
CA SER A 56 3.62 33.47 -8.94
C SER A 56 3.02 34.45 -9.96
N TYR A 57 3.85 35.23 -10.66
CA TYR A 57 3.38 36.08 -11.73
C TYR A 57 2.82 35.26 -12.90
N ARG A 58 3.53 34.21 -13.33
CA ARG A 58 3.10 33.33 -14.43
C ARG A 58 1.81 32.55 -14.07
N GLU A 59 1.60 32.16 -12.82
CA GLU A 59 0.39 31.52 -12.36
C GLU A 59 -0.90 32.36 -12.55
N ARG A 60 -0.75 33.69 -12.57
CA ARG A 60 -1.88 34.62 -12.82
C ARG A 60 -2.25 34.74 -14.31
N THR A 61 -1.39 34.29 -15.20
CA THR A 61 -1.61 34.42 -16.66
C THR A 61 -2.68 33.46 -17.17
N ASN A 62 -3.44 33.88 -18.18
CA ASN A 62 -4.44 33.03 -18.85
C ASN A 62 -3.83 31.77 -19.46
N ARG A 63 -2.54 31.83 -19.86
CA ARG A 63 -1.83 30.69 -20.40
C ARG A 63 -1.70 29.60 -19.36
N PHE A 64 -1.27 29.91 -18.13
CA PHE A 64 -1.18 28.94 -17.04
C PHE A 64 -2.56 28.42 -16.62
N LYS A 65 -3.56 29.30 -16.49
CA LYS A 65 -4.92 28.90 -16.12
C LYS A 65 -5.49 27.82 -17.06
N LYS A 66 -5.29 27.96 -18.38
CA LYS A 66 -5.68 26.93 -19.37
C LYS A 66 -5.00 25.58 -19.14
N TYR A 67 -3.73 25.57 -18.73
CA TYR A 67 -3.01 24.32 -18.38
C TYR A 67 -3.57 23.69 -17.10
N ALA A 68 -3.78 24.51 -16.07
CA ALA A 68 -4.33 24.07 -14.81
C ALA A 68 -5.74 23.46 -14.98
N GLU A 69 -6.61 24.11 -15.75
CA GLU A 69 -7.95 23.60 -16.08
C GLU A 69 -7.91 22.26 -16.83
N LYS A 70 -7.02 22.15 -17.85
CA LYS A 70 -6.84 20.89 -18.58
C LYS A 70 -6.34 19.77 -17.65
N LYS A 71 -5.42 20.08 -16.73
CA LYS A 71 -4.92 19.13 -15.74
C LYS A 71 -6.03 18.70 -14.80
N ALA A 72 -6.81 19.65 -14.27
CA ALA A 72 -7.93 19.38 -13.37
C ALA A 72 -8.99 18.45 -14.03
N LYS A 73 -9.40 18.76 -15.26
CA LYS A 73 -10.31 17.92 -16.03
C LYS A 73 -9.80 16.50 -16.24
N ARG A 74 -8.50 16.34 -16.56
CA ARG A 74 -7.89 15.02 -16.73
C ARG A 74 -7.82 14.25 -15.40
N GLN A 75 -7.50 14.93 -14.30
CA GLN A 75 -7.47 14.31 -12.97
C GLN A 75 -8.86 13.87 -12.54
N GLU A 76 -9.87 14.68 -12.78
CA GLU A 76 -11.26 14.31 -12.48
C GLU A 76 -11.72 13.12 -13.31
N ALA A 77 -11.48 13.12 -14.61
CA ALA A 77 -11.79 11.98 -15.48
C ALA A 77 -11.04 10.70 -15.03
N SER A 78 -9.77 10.82 -14.66
CA SER A 78 -8.98 9.70 -14.14
C SER A 78 -9.56 9.16 -12.82
N ARG A 79 -9.93 10.04 -11.87
CA ARG A 79 -10.59 9.63 -10.62
C ARG A 79 -11.91 8.91 -10.87
N LYS A 80 -12.77 9.43 -11.75
CA LYS A 80 -14.03 8.77 -12.14
C LYS A 80 -13.77 7.39 -12.76
N ALA A 81 -12.80 7.29 -13.66
CA ALA A 81 -12.44 6.01 -14.29
C ALA A 81 -11.90 4.99 -13.26
N ILE A 82 -11.08 5.43 -12.28
CA ILE A 82 -10.61 4.58 -11.19
C ILE A 82 -11.78 4.12 -10.33
N ALA A 83 -12.66 5.02 -9.91
CA ALA A 83 -13.84 4.70 -9.11
C ALA A 83 -14.72 3.64 -9.80
N THR A 84 -15.08 3.86 -11.07
CA THR A 84 -15.88 2.90 -11.85
C THR A 84 -15.18 1.53 -11.98
N LYS A 85 -13.87 1.52 -12.21
CA LYS A 85 -13.11 0.25 -12.27
C LYS A 85 -13.08 -0.44 -10.91
N THR A 86 -12.90 0.30 -9.83
CA THR A 86 -12.92 -0.23 -8.46
C THR A 86 -14.28 -0.83 -8.13
N GLU A 87 -15.38 -0.13 -8.45
CA GLU A 87 -16.75 -0.64 -8.26
C GLU A 87 -16.98 -1.96 -9.01
N LYS A 88 -16.54 -2.03 -10.29
CA LYS A 88 -16.61 -3.27 -11.06
C LYS A 88 -15.79 -4.41 -10.43
N THR A 89 -14.63 -4.10 -9.85
CA THR A 89 -13.83 -5.10 -9.17
C THR A 89 -14.48 -5.57 -7.87
N ILE A 90 -15.10 -4.66 -7.10
CA ILE A 90 -15.88 -4.98 -5.90
C ILE A 90 -17.08 -5.88 -6.24
N ALA A 91 -17.75 -5.64 -7.37
CA ALA A 91 -18.87 -6.45 -7.83
C ALA A 91 -18.51 -7.90 -8.14
N LEU A 92 -17.23 -8.26 -8.19
CA LEU A 92 -16.79 -9.66 -8.33
C LEU A 92 -16.84 -10.44 -7.02
N LEU A 93 -16.83 -9.78 -5.85
CA LEU A 93 -16.78 -10.43 -4.54
C LEU A 93 -17.87 -11.49 -4.31
N PRO A 94 -19.15 -11.26 -4.68
CA PRO A 94 -20.19 -12.25 -4.49
C PRO A 94 -19.99 -13.54 -5.30
N ASN A 95 -19.13 -13.50 -6.33
CA ASN A 95 -18.83 -14.65 -7.20
C ASN A 95 -17.65 -15.48 -6.68
N PHE A 96 -17.02 -15.08 -5.57
CA PHE A 96 -15.94 -15.84 -4.97
C PHE A 96 -16.54 -16.91 -4.08
N SER A 97 -16.22 -18.16 -4.33
CA SER A 97 -16.52 -19.26 -3.42
C SER A 97 -15.44 -19.30 -2.35
N LEU A 98 -15.87 -19.45 -1.09
CA LEU A 98 -14.97 -19.63 0.04
C LEU A 98 -15.12 -21.03 0.57
N GLU A 99 -14.14 -21.85 0.30
CA GLU A 99 -14.04 -23.22 0.77
C GLU A 99 -12.90 -23.31 1.77
N VAL A 100 -13.17 -23.88 2.93
CA VAL A 100 -12.18 -24.12 3.98
C VAL A 100 -12.35 -25.56 4.41
N GLU A 101 -11.29 -26.36 4.25
CA GLU A 101 -11.23 -27.73 4.69
C GLU A 101 -11.03 -27.79 6.20
N ARG A 102 -11.75 -28.71 6.89
CA ARG A 102 -11.56 -28.98 8.30
C ARG A 102 -10.70 -30.21 8.50
N VAL A 103 -9.64 -30.05 9.29
CA VAL A 103 -8.80 -31.12 9.80
C VAL A 103 -8.82 -31.11 11.32
N SER A 104 -8.27 -32.13 11.99
CA SER A 104 -8.13 -32.09 13.43
C SER A 104 -7.22 -30.95 13.88
N LEU A 105 -7.42 -30.42 15.09
CA LEU A 105 -6.56 -29.37 15.63
C LEU A 105 -5.11 -29.86 15.85
N GLU A 106 -4.94 -31.14 16.12
CA GLU A 106 -3.64 -31.77 16.28
C GLU A 106 -2.89 -31.84 14.96
N ASP A 107 -3.53 -32.30 13.89
CA ASP A 107 -2.97 -32.32 12.56
C ASP A 107 -2.68 -30.91 12.05
N LEU A 108 -3.61 -29.98 12.25
CA LEU A 108 -3.42 -28.58 11.88
C LEU A 108 -2.15 -27.99 12.52
N ARG A 109 -1.98 -28.21 13.82
CA ARG A 109 -0.79 -27.73 14.55
C ARG A 109 0.47 -28.37 14.01
N GLN A 110 0.48 -29.68 13.84
CA GLN A 110 1.66 -30.41 13.34
C GLN A 110 2.03 -29.97 11.94
N TRP A 111 1.06 -29.85 11.05
CA TRP A 111 1.30 -29.42 9.66
C TRP A 111 1.77 -27.96 9.60
N THR A 112 1.23 -27.11 10.44
CA THR A 112 1.65 -25.70 10.55
C THR A 112 3.09 -25.55 10.99
N LEU A 113 3.49 -26.27 12.05
CA LEU A 113 4.88 -26.24 12.56
C LEU A 113 5.85 -26.79 11.51
N ASN A 114 5.51 -27.91 10.88
CA ASN A 114 6.32 -28.49 9.81
C ASN A 114 6.47 -27.52 8.62
N ALA A 115 5.36 -26.93 8.15
CA ALA A 115 5.39 -25.98 7.03
C ALA A 115 6.23 -24.75 7.38
N LYS A 116 6.16 -24.29 8.64
CA LYS A 116 6.93 -23.15 9.11
C LYS A 116 8.42 -23.47 9.20
N TRP A 117 8.76 -24.63 9.67
CA TRP A 117 10.14 -25.13 9.71
C TRP A 117 10.74 -25.22 8.29
N TYR A 118 10.04 -25.86 7.35
CA TYR A 118 10.47 -25.94 5.96
C TYR A 118 10.66 -24.55 5.33
N TRP A 119 9.75 -23.63 5.59
CA TRP A 119 9.85 -22.25 5.06
C TRP A 119 11.09 -21.53 5.59
N TYR A 120 11.46 -21.72 6.86
CA TYR A 120 12.68 -21.15 7.42
C TYR A 120 13.94 -21.82 6.84
N MET A 121 13.91 -23.11 6.61
CA MET A 121 15.01 -23.84 5.97
C MET A 121 15.23 -23.36 4.53
N ASP A 122 14.17 -23.24 3.73
CA ASP A 122 14.22 -22.76 2.34
C ASP A 122 14.69 -21.31 2.22
N THR A 123 14.41 -20.49 3.23
CA THR A 123 14.83 -19.08 3.28
C THR A 123 16.17 -18.87 4.02
N GLU A 124 16.91 -19.93 4.31
CA GLU A 124 18.23 -19.92 4.99
C GLU A 124 18.21 -19.27 6.39
N GLN A 125 17.05 -19.34 7.08
CA GLN A 125 16.86 -18.80 8.44
C GLN A 125 16.96 -19.91 9.49
N TYR A 126 18.08 -20.61 9.54
CA TYR A 126 18.28 -21.84 10.35
C TYR A 126 17.99 -21.64 11.85
N GLU A 127 18.49 -20.54 12.44
CA GLU A 127 18.24 -20.25 13.88
C GLU A 127 16.74 -20.14 14.20
N ARG A 128 15.93 -19.66 13.25
CA ARG A 128 14.48 -19.59 13.41
C ARG A 128 13.82 -20.94 13.20
N ALA A 129 14.36 -21.78 12.32
CA ALA A 129 13.89 -23.14 12.15
C ALA A 129 14.03 -23.93 13.45
N ASP A 130 15.19 -23.85 14.12
CA ASP A 130 15.45 -24.51 15.38
C ASP A 130 14.54 -24.04 16.54
N SER A 131 13.95 -22.83 16.42
CA SER A 131 13.07 -22.23 17.43
C SER A 131 11.57 -22.43 17.17
N VAL A 132 11.17 -23.11 16.10
CA VAL A 132 9.75 -23.29 15.73
C VAL A 132 8.96 -23.98 16.84
N ASP A 133 9.52 -25.05 17.45
CA ASP A 133 8.86 -25.81 18.48
C ASP A 133 8.73 -25.07 19.84
N PHE A 134 9.46 -23.98 20.00
CA PHE A 134 9.44 -23.12 21.19
C PHE A 134 8.64 -21.84 20.99
N ALA A 135 7.90 -21.72 19.89
CA ALA A 135 7.08 -20.55 19.64
C ALA A 135 5.94 -20.44 20.67
N ASP A 136 5.60 -19.22 21.06
CA ASP A 136 4.46 -18.96 21.94
C ASP A 136 3.12 -19.27 21.25
N GLU A 137 2.09 -19.57 22.05
CA GLU A 137 0.77 -19.96 21.55
C GLU A 137 0.12 -18.89 20.66
N GLU A 138 0.35 -17.60 20.91
CA GLU A 138 -0.16 -16.53 20.05
C GLU A 138 0.50 -16.56 18.67
N THR A 139 1.79 -16.83 18.63
CA THR A 139 2.55 -16.97 17.38
C THR A 139 2.09 -18.20 16.61
N ILE A 140 1.91 -19.34 17.29
CA ILE A 140 1.41 -20.57 16.68
C ILE A 140 0.01 -20.35 16.12
N LEU A 141 -0.90 -19.75 16.88
CA LEU A 141 -2.27 -19.44 16.41
C LEU A 141 -2.25 -18.60 15.12
N ARG A 142 -1.38 -17.59 15.02
CA ARG A 142 -1.20 -16.80 13.79
C ARG A 142 -0.70 -17.64 12.63
N TRP A 143 0.17 -18.60 12.88
CA TRP A 143 0.66 -19.52 11.86
C TRP A 143 -0.43 -20.51 11.43
N GLU A 144 -1.21 -21.06 12.34
CA GLU A 144 -2.35 -21.95 12.06
C GLU A 144 -3.38 -21.26 11.14
N ILE A 145 -3.79 -20.04 11.47
CA ILE A 145 -4.69 -19.25 10.62
C ILE A 145 -4.09 -18.99 9.25
N ASN A 146 -2.79 -18.69 9.19
CA ASN A 146 -2.09 -18.48 7.92
C ASN A 146 -1.98 -19.77 7.11
N PHE A 147 -1.75 -20.91 7.77
CA PHE A 147 -1.69 -22.22 7.13
C PHE A 147 -3.06 -22.59 6.53
N ILE A 148 -4.15 -22.45 7.27
CA ILE A 148 -5.51 -22.67 6.77
C ILE A 148 -5.75 -21.81 5.52
N ARG A 149 -5.39 -20.54 5.59
CA ARG A 149 -5.60 -19.59 4.47
C ARG A 149 -4.94 -20.05 3.17
N HIS A 150 -3.72 -20.56 3.23
CA HIS A 150 -2.93 -20.86 2.04
C HIS A 150 -2.93 -22.34 1.64
N ASN A 151 -3.25 -23.26 2.57
CA ASN A 151 -3.14 -24.70 2.32
C ASN A 151 -4.46 -25.46 2.45
N LEU A 152 -5.39 -24.95 3.27
CA LEU A 152 -6.68 -25.57 3.53
C LEU A 152 -7.86 -24.74 3.00
N SER A 153 -7.61 -23.79 2.14
CA SER A 153 -8.65 -23.00 1.47
C SER A 153 -8.30 -22.69 0.04
N ASN A 154 -9.29 -22.33 -0.76
CA ASN A 154 -9.15 -21.88 -2.12
C ASN A 154 -8.83 -20.38 -2.24
N TYR A 155 -8.27 -19.78 -1.20
CA TYR A 155 -8.04 -18.34 -1.09
C TYR A 155 -7.13 -17.79 -2.20
N ASP A 156 -6.01 -18.46 -2.44
CA ASP A 156 -5.02 -17.98 -3.42
C ASP A 156 -5.55 -18.08 -4.86
N ASP A 157 -6.28 -19.16 -5.19
CA ASP A 157 -6.92 -19.33 -6.51
C ASP A 157 -7.95 -18.23 -6.80
N GLU A 158 -8.74 -17.87 -5.79
CA GLU A 158 -9.70 -16.78 -5.92
C GLU A 158 -9.03 -15.41 -6.04
N LEU A 159 -7.88 -15.21 -5.38
CA LEU A 159 -7.12 -13.98 -5.49
C LEU A 159 -6.49 -13.78 -6.87
N GLU A 160 -6.12 -14.85 -7.56
CA GLU A 160 -5.59 -14.76 -8.94
C GLU A 160 -6.60 -14.08 -9.87
N LYS A 161 -7.90 -14.23 -9.64
CA LYS A 161 -8.96 -13.55 -10.41
C LYS A 161 -8.91 -12.02 -10.28
N LEU A 162 -8.21 -11.50 -9.27
CA LEU A 162 -8.01 -10.05 -9.04
C LEU A 162 -6.72 -9.52 -9.67
N TYR A 163 -5.88 -10.37 -10.23
CA TYR A 163 -4.62 -9.93 -10.79
C TYR A 163 -4.83 -8.87 -11.88
N GLY A 164 -4.05 -7.79 -11.81
CA GLY A 164 -4.13 -6.67 -12.77
C GLY A 164 -5.36 -5.77 -12.66
N LYS A 165 -6.31 -6.03 -11.74
CA LYS A 165 -7.52 -5.21 -11.58
C LYS A 165 -7.26 -3.97 -10.71
N VAL A 166 -7.94 -2.88 -11.06
CA VAL A 166 -7.90 -1.62 -10.29
C VAL A 166 -8.79 -1.76 -9.04
N GLY A 167 -8.29 -1.28 -7.90
CA GLY A 167 -9.01 -1.37 -6.62
C GLY A 167 -8.92 -2.74 -5.95
N LYS A 168 -8.00 -3.59 -6.41
CA LYS A 168 -7.74 -4.92 -5.82
C LYS A 168 -7.52 -4.87 -4.31
N ASP A 169 -6.86 -3.84 -3.78
CA ASP A 169 -6.53 -3.74 -2.36
C ASP A 169 -7.80 -3.64 -1.48
N ILE A 170 -8.84 -2.95 -1.97
CA ILE A 170 -10.13 -2.84 -1.28
C ILE A 170 -10.85 -4.19 -1.30
N VAL A 171 -10.84 -4.85 -2.47
CA VAL A 171 -11.46 -6.17 -2.63
C VAL A 171 -10.72 -7.21 -1.81
N TYR A 172 -9.40 -7.18 -1.82
CA TYR A 172 -8.53 -8.03 -1.03
C TYR A 172 -8.85 -7.95 0.46
N SER A 173 -8.96 -6.73 1.02
CA SER A 173 -9.31 -6.54 2.44
C SER A 173 -10.70 -7.11 2.78
N LYS A 174 -11.70 -6.87 1.93
CA LYS A 174 -13.04 -7.41 2.14
C LYS A 174 -13.07 -8.94 2.04
N TYR A 175 -12.41 -9.49 1.03
CA TYR A 175 -12.31 -10.93 0.84
C TYR A 175 -11.60 -11.62 2.00
N ARG A 176 -10.50 -11.03 2.49
CA ARG A 176 -9.79 -11.51 3.67
C ARG A 176 -10.69 -11.56 4.90
N ASN A 177 -11.53 -10.54 5.12
CA ASN A 177 -12.47 -10.55 6.25
C ASN A 177 -13.54 -11.65 6.10
N GLN A 178 -14.04 -11.89 4.88
CA GLN A 178 -14.96 -12.99 4.61
C GLN A 178 -14.31 -14.34 4.87
N LEU A 179 -13.05 -14.52 4.44
CA LEU A 179 -12.30 -15.74 4.71
C LEU A 179 -12.07 -15.94 6.22
N MET A 180 -11.70 -14.88 6.96
CA MET A 180 -11.54 -15.00 8.42
C MET A 180 -12.83 -15.45 9.10
N ASN A 181 -13.96 -14.89 8.71
CA ASN A 181 -15.26 -15.34 9.21
C ASN A 181 -15.51 -16.80 8.87
N LYS A 182 -15.18 -17.23 7.64
CA LYS A 182 -15.34 -18.63 7.24
C LYS A 182 -14.40 -19.58 7.99
N ILE A 183 -13.16 -19.18 8.22
CA ILE A 183 -12.24 -19.94 9.08
C ILE A 183 -12.82 -20.10 10.48
N PHE A 184 -13.36 -19.06 11.08
CA PHE A 184 -13.96 -19.12 12.42
C PHE A 184 -15.29 -19.88 12.49
N GLU A 185 -16.02 -20.00 11.38
CA GLU A 185 -17.17 -20.91 11.28
C GLU A 185 -16.72 -22.38 11.30
N VAL A 186 -15.64 -22.70 10.58
CA VAL A 186 -15.11 -24.07 10.49
C VAL A 186 -14.27 -24.45 11.71
N TYR A 187 -13.57 -23.49 12.29
CA TYR A 187 -12.69 -23.65 13.46
C TYR A 187 -13.08 -22.68 14.58
N PRO A 188 -14.19 -22.87 15.28
CA PRO A 188 -14.64 -21.98 16.37
C PRO A 188 -13.63 -21.92 17.52
N GLU A 189 -12.84 -22.97 17.74
CA GLU A 189 -11.82 -23.04 18.78
C GLU A 189 -10.69 -22.00 18.54
N LEU A 190 -10.36 -21.71 17.27
CA LEU A 190 -9.36 -20.69 16.95
C LEU A 190 -9.90 -19.29 17.19
N LYS A 191 -11.20 -19.08 17.00
CA LYS A 191 -11.86 -17.80 17.32
C LYS A 191 -11.78 -17.51 18.82
N GLU A 192 -12.15 -18.48 19.65
CA GLU A 192 -12.07 -18.36 21.12
C GLU A 192 -10.66 -18.00 21.58
N LYS A 193 -9.63 -18.68 21.06
CA LYS A 193 -8.23 -18.34 21.34
C LYS A 193 -7.85 -16.92 20.90
N CYS A 194 -8.30 -16.46 19.73
CA CYS A 194 -8.05 -15.09 19.29
C CYS A 194 -8.65 -14.06 20.26
N GLU A 195 -9.90 -14.28 20.69
CA GLU A 195 -10.59 -13.39 21.62
C GLU A 195 -9.91 -13.37 23.00
N GLU A 196 -9.44 -14.51 23.49
CA GLU A 196 -8.65 -14.57 24.73
C GLU A 196 -7.34 -13.77 24.66
N PHE A 197 -6.61 -13.83 23.54
CA PHE A 197 -5.38 -13.08 23.39
C PHE A 197 -5.61 -11.58 23.24
N GLU A 198 -6.70 -11.16 22.58
CA GLU A 198 -7.08 -9.75 22.50
C GLU A 198 -7.42 -9.18 23.88
N GLN A 199 -8.24 -9.90 24.67
CA GLN A 199 -8.60 -9.49 26.03
C GLN A 199 -7.37 -9.36 26.96
N LYS A 200 -6.40 -10.26 26.84
CA LYS A 200 -5.15 -10.17 27.62
C LYS A 200 -4.33 -8.92 27.29
N LYS A 201 -4.33 -8.47 26.03
CA LYS A 201 -3.64 -7.24 25.62
C LYS A 201 -4.28 -5.98 26.18
N ASP A 202 -5.62 -5.95 26.24
CA ASP A 202 -6.36 -4.80 26.80
C ASP A 202 -6.21 -4.66 28.31
N LEU A 203 -5.86 -5.76 29.01
CA LEU A 203 -5.61 -5.75 30.48
C LEU A 203 -4.20 -5.30 30.87
N VAL A 204 -3.28 -5.18 29.92
CA VAL A 204 -1.85 -4.83 30.17
C VAL A 204 -1.56 -3.35 29.85
N VAL A 205 -2.55 -2.59 29.38
CA VAL A 205 -2.49 -1.14 29.12
C VAL A 205 -3.07 -0.38 30.31
#